data_e19e3bd9e624ebe47d47b059b281dbfa
#
_entry.id   e19e3bd9e624ebe47d47b059b281dbfa
#
_cell.length_a   1.000
_cell.length_b   1.000
_cell.length_c   1.000
_cell.angle_alpha   90.00
_cell.angle_beta   90.00
_cell.angle_gamma   90.00
#
_symmetry.space_group_name_H-M   'P 1'
#
loop_
_entity.id
_entity.type
_entity.pdbx_description
1 polymer ?
#
loop_
_entity_poly.entity_id
_entity_poly.type
_entity_poly.pdbx_seq_one_letter_code
_entity_poly.pdbx_strand_id
1 'polypeptide(L)'
;METGSEEKEECPLQCCCNQHVFAPRKARPFVRLATRLDENFQGGYTPQQIRSAYDFPANSTGLGQTIALITTGLQPNIESDLSFFSSFFSLPAARLTIRRIGAVPEVLDSDWALETTLDVEWAHALAPEADLLLVYAASDRIGDLMQAADLAAGLGADVISMSWGEQERPGQSDLERVFRLYPSTAFVGSAGDQSAVPFFPSTSGLVLSAGGTSLVLSDTGERISEIAWYSGGGGPSQFFSITPAQTRMEGIQEQTNGMRGTPDVSFCADPDYGVAIYHSIEISGSAGWGKAGGTSFAAPAWAAVLAGIRQRGGTALPQNLYQLAGGIRYLEPQPYFYDIIQGESRLYQARKGWDLCTGLGSPKVSQIQESLARTNIQQ
;
A
#
# COMPACT_ATOMS: atom_id res chain seq x y z
N MET A 1 16.81 57.18 59.98
CA MET A 1 16.29 57.37 58.61
C MET A 1 16.99 56.33 57.79
N GLU A 2 16.42 55.17 57.79
CA GLU A 2 16.94 54.02 57.01
C GLU A 2 15.81 53.58 56.05
N THR A 3 16.12 53.66 54.80
CA THR A 3 15.24 53.23 53.71
C THR A 3 15.53 51.77 53.37
N GLY A 4 14.59 50.89 53.69
CA GLY A 4 14.63 49.49 53.31
C GLY A 4 14.39 49.31 51.83
N SER A 5 15.30 48.63 51.19
CA SER A 5 15.15 48.13 49.80
C SER A 5 14.52 46.73 49.82
N GLU A 6 13.34 46.61 49.27
CA GLU A 6 12.70 45.32 49.03
C GLU A 6 13.42 44.65 47.84
N GLU A 7 14.10 43.55 48.12
CA GLU A 7 14.60 42.63 47.11
C GLU A 7 13.42 41.80 46.56
N LYS A 8 13.12 41.96 45.30
CA LYS A 8 12.23 41.08 44.53
C LYS A 8 13.00 39.82 44.16
N GLU A 9 12.68 38.70 44.79
CA GLU A 9 13.09 37.38 44.32
C GLU A 9 12.51 37.11 42.93
N GLU A 10 13.39 37.09 41.91
CA GLU A 10 13.07 36.58 40.60
C GLU A 10 12.98 35.04 40.64
N CYS A 11 11.85 34.53 40.22
CA CYS A 11 11.57 33.08 40.11
C CYS A 11 12.31 32.50 38.88
N PRO A 12 13.26 31.55 39.03
CA PRO A 12 13.97 30.96 37.91
C PRO A 12 13.22 29.70 37.41
N LEU A 13 12.07 29.87 36.78
CA LEU A 13 11.42 28.80 36.01
C LEU A 13 11.01 29.34 34.65
N GLN A 14 11.99 29.69 33.84
CA GLN A 14 11.85 29.79 32.41
C GLN A 14 11.88 28.35 31.89
N CYS A 15 10.72 27.70 31.94
CA CYS A 15 10.47 26.41 31.32
C CYS A 15 10.67 26.60 29.82
N CYS A 16 11.87 26.26 29.33
CA CYS A 16 12.17 26.16 27.90
C CYS A 16 11.34 25.03 27.29
N CYS A 17 10.06 25.28 27.06
CA CYS A 17 9.29 24.56 26.09
C CYS A 17 9.85 24.93 24.72
N ASN A 18 10.98 24.35 24.34
CA ASN A 18 11.37 24.22 22.95
C ASN A 18 10.31 23.36 22.27
N GLN A 19 9.20 23.97 21.88
CA GLN A 19 8.36 23.47 20.83
C GLN A 19 9.21 23.54 19.56
N HIS A 20 10.00 22.50 19.32
CA HIS A 20 10.42 22.20 17.97
C HIS A 20 9.13 21.94 17.17
N VAL A 21 8.57 22.99 16.62
CA VAL A 21 7.59 22.91 15.56
C VAL A 21 8.33 22.28 14.38
N PHE A 22 8.39 20.95 14.36
CA PHE A 22 8.84 20.24 13.18
C PHE A 22 7.90 20.68 12.05
N ALA A 23 8.47 21.29 11.01
CA ALA A 23 7.71 21.58 9.80
C ALA A 23 6.96 20.30 9.42
N PRO A 24 5.65 20.39 9.11
CA PRO A 24 4.87 19.21 8.74
C PRO A 24 5.57 18.55 7.56
N ARG A 25 6.09 17.34 7.78
CA ARG A 25 6.69 16.56 6.71
C ARG A 25 5.58 16.10 5.78
N LYS A 26 5.91 16.00 4.52
CA LYS A 26 5.02 15.60 3.45
C LYS A 26 5.12 14.09 3.26
N ALA A 27 4.00 13.43 3.11
CA ALA A 27 3.94 12.10 2.56
C ALA A 27 4.32 12.17 1.07
N ARG A 28 4.77 11.07 0.52
CA ARG A 28 5.12 10.98 -0.88
C ARG A 28 4.53 9.71 -1.47
N PRO A 29 4.21 9.74 -2.76
CA PRO A 29 3.84 8.54 -3.49
C PRO A 29 5.08 7.65 -3.71
N PHE A 30 4.82 6.38 -3.98
CA PHE A 30 5.87 5.39 -4.22
C PHE A 30 5.82 4.82 -5.65
N VAL A 31 5.16 5.51 -6.58
CA VAL A 31 5.18 5.15 -8.00
C VAL A 31 6.54 5.50 -8.63
N ARG A 32 7.00 4.61 -9.50
CA ARG A 32 8.20 4.82 -10.31
C ARG A 32 7.94 4.49 -11.76
N LEU A 33 8.21 5.45 -12.63
CA LEU A 33 8.14 5.27 -14.07
C LEU A 33 9.48 4.69 -14.56
N ALA A 34 9.44 3.54 -15.24
CA ALA A 34 10.63 2.87 -15.76
C ALA A 34 10.96 3.28 -17.19
N THR A 35 9.93 3.68 -17.97
CA THR A 35 10.08 4.09 -19.38
C THR A 35 9.51 5.48 -19.57
N ARG A 36 10.03 6.21 -20.55
CA ARG A 36 9.36 7.42 -21.02
C ARG A 36 7.98 7.06 -21.55
N LEU A 37 6.99 7.92 -21.35
CA LEU A 37 5.65 7.73 -21.91
C LEU A 37 5.70 7.86 -23.44
N ASP A 38 4.86 7.09 -24.16
CA ASP A 38 4.80 7.07 -25.62
C ASP A 38 3.35 6.83 -26.07
N GLU A 39 2.99 7.33 -27.24
CA GLU A 39 1.67 7.12 -27.83
C GLU A 39 1.39 5.63 -28.12
N ASN A 40 2.44 4.87 -28.42
CA ASN A 40 2.36 3.44 -28.65
C ASN A 40 2.60 2.66 -27.37
N PHE A 41 2.00 1.48 -27.29
CA PHE A 41 2.21 0.58 -26.15
C PHE A 41 3.69 0.14 -26.07
N GLN A 42 4.36 0.52 -24.97
CA GLN A 42 5.79 0.31 -24.76
C GLN A 42 6.11 -0.93 -23.92
N GLY A 43 5.13 -1.82 -23.70
CA GLY A 43 5.29 -2.99 -22.85
C GLY A 43 4.86 -2.70 -21.41
N GLY A 44 5.42 -3.47 -20.46
CA GLY A 44 4.92 -3.60 -19.10
C GLY A 44 3.95 -4.78 -19.00
N TYR A 45 3.87 -5.42 -17.84
CA TYR A 45 2.96 -6.53 -17.67
C TYR A 45 1.51 -6.09 -17.82
N THR A 46 0.75 -6.90 -18.53
CA THR A 46 -0.67 -6.67 -18.78
C THR A 46 -1.52 -7.20 -17.60
N PRO A 47 -2.78 -6.75 -17.47
CA PRO A 47 -3.71 -7.29 -16.47
C PRO A 47 -3.81 -8.82 -16.50
N GLN A 48 -3.87 -9.42 -17.69
CA GLN A 48 -3.95 -10.87 -17.86
C GLN A 48 -2.70 -11.58 -17.35
N GLN A 49 -1.49 -11.05 -17.63
CA GLN A 49 -0.24 -11.64 -17.18
C GLN A 49 -0.13 -11.58 -15.65
N ILE A 50 -0.46 -10.46 -15.02
CA ILE A 50 -0.44 -10.30 -13.56
C ILE A 50 -1.48 -11.22 -12.89
N ARG A 51 -2.72 -11.26 -13.40
CA ARG A 51 -3.75 -12.16 -12.88
C ARG A 51 -3.32 -13.62 -12.98
N SER A 52 -2.69 -14.01 -14.08
CA SER A 52 -2.15 -15.36 -14.26
C SER A 52 -0.99 -15.66 -13.33
N ALA A 53 -0.02 -14.74 -13.21
CA ALA A 53 1.17 -14.92 -12.39
C ALA A 53 0.88 -15.10 -10.90
N TYR A 54 -0.21 -14.49 -10.40
CA TYR A 54 -0.62 -14.57 -9.00
C TYR A 54 -1.87 -15.43 -8.77
N ASP A 55 -2.28 -16.19 -9.78
CA ASP A 55 -3.38 -17.17 -9.70
C ASP A 55 -4.71 -16.52 -9.25
N PHE A 56 -5.07 -15.38 -9.85
CA PHE A 56 -6.38 -14.77 -9.63
C PHE A 56 -7.48 -15.61 -10.24
N PRO A 57 -8.47 -16.07 -9.46
CA PRO A 57 -9.63 -16.78 -10.03
C PRO A 57 -10.40 -15.88 -11.01
N ALA A 58 -10.94 -16.46 -12.07
CA ALA A 58 -11.72 -15.70 -13.06
C ALA A 58 -12.91 -14.95 -12.43
N ASN A 59 -13.51 -15.51 -11.39
CA ASN A 59 -14.63 -14.92 -10.66
C ASN A 59 -14.21 -14.05 -9.45
N SER A 60 -12.92 -13.77 -9.29
CA SER A 60 -12.42 -12.76 -8.34
C SER A 60 -12.47 -11.40 -9.03
N THR A 61 -13.63 -10.77 -9.00
CA THR A 61 -13.92 -9.54 -9.73
C THR A 61 -14.13 -8.33 -8.83
N GLY A 62 -14.22 -8.53 -7.51
CA GLY A 62 -14.53 -7.49 -6.54
C GLY A 62 -16.01 -7.07 -6.53
N LEU A 63 -16.90 -7.83 -7.19
CA LEU A 63 -18.32 -7.51 -7.29
C LEU A 63 -18.96 -7.27 -5.91
N GLY A 64 -19.65 -6.13 -5.78
CA GLY A 64 -20.30 -5.71 -4.55
C GLY A 64 -19.36 -5.17 -3.47
N GLN A 65 -18.09 -4.93 -3.80
CA GLN A 65 -17.10 -4.33 -2.92
C GLN A 65 -16.71 -2.93 -3.41
N THR A 66 -16.43 -2.04 -2.47
CA THR A 66 -15.88 -0.71 -2.75
C THR A 66 -14.41 -0.66 -2.36
N ILE A 67 -13.54 -0.39 -3.34
CA ILE A 67 -12.12 -0.11 -3.13
C ILE A 67 -11.91 1.39 -3.18
N ALA A 68 -11.47 1.99 -2.07
CA ALA A 68 -11.09 3.40 -2.04
C ALA A 68 -9.59 3.57 -2.28
N LEU A 69 -9.25 4.59 -3.06
CA LEU A 69 -7.89 4.98 -3.40
C LEU A 69 -7.65 6.38 -2.88
N ILE A 70 -6.71 6.54 -1.96
CA ILE A 70 -6.44 7.81 -1.29
C ILE A 70 -5.22 8.47 -1.91
N THR A 71 -5.40 9.65 -2.46
CA THR A 71 -4.36 10.40 -3.15
C THR A 71 -4.50 11.91 -2.90
N THR A 72 -3.62 12.71 -3.48
CA THR A 72 -3.70 14.17 -3.54
C THR A 72 -3.20 14.65 -4.90
N GLY A 73 -3.32 15.95 -5.20
CA GLY A 73 -2.97 16.45 -6.53
C GLY A 73 -3.92 15.91 -7.60
N LEU A 74 -4.50 16.79 -8.38
CA LEU A 74 -5.50 16.37 -9.38
C LEU A 74 -4.86 15.65 -10.56
N GLN A 75 -5.46 14.53 -10.95
CA GLN A 75 -5.27 13.94 -12.27
C GLN A 75 -6.56 14.23 -13.08
N PRO A 76 -6.59 15.32 -13.87
CA PRO A 76 -7.83 15.81 -14.48
C PRO A 76 -8.38 14.87 -15.56
N ASN A 77 -7.56 14.01 -16.14
CA ASN A 77 -7.94 13.10 -17.21
C ASN A 77 -8.20 11.67 -16.74
N ILE A 78 -8.26 11.43 -15.41
CA ILE A 78 -8.29 10.05 -14.86
C ILE A 78 -9.46 9.20 -15.40
N GLU A 79 -10.65 9.79 -15.61
CA GLU A 79 -11.80 9.06 -16.14
C GLU A 79 -11.59 8.64 -17.59
N SER A 80 -11.01 9.52 -18.41
CA SER A 80 -10.70 9.21 -19.83
C SER A 80 -9.53 8.23 -19.96
N ASP A 81 -8.51 8.38 -19.13
CA ASP A 81 -7.34 7.49 -19.12
C ASP A 81 -7.73 6.08 -18.70
N LEU A 82 -8.51 5.96 -17.62
CA LEU A 82 -9.05 4.68 -17.16
C LEU A 82 -9.96 4.02 -18.22
N SER A 83 -10.80 4.81 -18.90
CA SER A 83 -11.64 4.30 -19.99
C SER A 83 -10.82 3.79 -21.17
N PHE A 84 -9.77 4.50 -21.54
CA PHE A 84 -8.85 4.10 -22.61
C PHE A 84 -8.07 2.83 -22.23
N PHE A 85 -7.47 2.79 -21.03
CA PHE A 85 -6.78 1.62 -20.49
C PHE A 85 -7.69 0.39 -20.46
N SER A 86 -8.91 0.55 -19.91
CA SER A 86 -9.88 -0.54 -19.83
C SER A 86 -10.26 -1.09 -21.19
N SER A 87 -10.52 -0.20 -22.16
CA SER A 87 -10.87 -0.58 -23.53
C SER A 87 -9.72 -1.32 -24.22
N PHE A 88 -8.50 -0.86 -24.04
CA PHE A 88 -7.31 -1.47 -24.64
C PHE A 88 -7.08 -2.90 -24.13
N PHE A 89 -7.27 -3.14 -22.84
CA PHE A 89 -7.11 -4.47 -22.23
C PHE A 89 -8.41 -5.29 -22.20
N SER A 90 -9.48 -4.83 -22.85
CA SER A 90 -10.79 -5.51 -22.88
C SER A 90 -11.37 -5.76 -21.48
N LEU A 91 -11.15 -4.84 -20.55
CA LEU A 91 -11.78 -4.84 -19.24
C LEU A 91 -13.20 -4.26 -19.33
N PRO A 92 -14.12 -4.61 -18.42
CA PRO A 92 -15.43 -3.95 -18.35
C PRO A 92 -15.28 -2.46 -18.03
N ALA A 93 -16.32 -1.68 -18.30
CA ALA A 93 -16.34 -0.27 -17.93
C ALA A 93 -16.22 -0.11 -16.39
N ALA A 94 -15.28 0.73 -15.96
CA ALA A 94 -15.07 0.98 -14.54
C ALA A 94 -16.22 1.80 -13.93
N ARG A 95 -16.54 1.51 -12.67
CA ARG A 95 -17.45 2.32 -11.84
C ARG A 95 -16.62 3.19 -10.91
N LEU A 96 -16.26 4.39 -11.35
CA LEU A 96 -15.41 5.33 -10.63
C LEU A 96 -16.25 6.46 -10.02
N THR A 97 -16.12 6.66 -8.72
CA THR A 97 -16.66 7.82 -8.00
C THR A 97 -15.51 8.65 -7.46
N ILE A 98 -15.50 9.95 -7.72
CA ILE A 98 -14.46 10.86 -7.25
C ILE A 98 -15.01 11.72 -6.11
N ARG A 99 -14.22 11.88 -5.06
CA ARG A 99 -14.48 12.78 -3.93
C ARG A 99 -13.26 13.66 -3.67
N ARG A 100 -13.49 14.82 -3.13
CA ARG A 100 -12.44 15.77 -2.73
C ARG A 100 -12.73 16.23 -1.31
N ILE A 101 -11.68 16.33 -0.50
CA ILE A 101 -11.78 16.89 0.85
C ILE A 101 -10.92 18.14 0.94
N GLY A 102 -11.57 19.25 1.31
CA GLY A 102 -10.92 20.57 1.33
C GLY A 102 -10.62 21.13 -0.06
N ALA A 103 -9.74 22.12 -0.11
CA ALA A 103 -9.27 22.74 -1.36
C ALA A 103 -8.11 21.93 -1.92
N VAL A 104 -8.39 21.04 -2.85
CA VAL A 104 -7.34 20.28 -3.55
C VAL A 104 -6.60 21.22 -4.50
N PRO A 105 -5.26 21.26 -4.46
CA PRO A 105 -4.48 22.13 -5.35
C PRO A 105 -4.78 21.82 -6.83
N GLU A 106 -5.07 22.86 -7.60
CA GLU A 106 -5.24 22.74 -9.06
C GLU A 106 -3.89 22.61 -9.80
N VAL A 107 -2.80 22.92 -9.10
CA VAL A 107 -1.46 22.75 -9.66
C VAL A 107 -1.16 21.27 -9.79
N LEU A 108 -0.87 20.87 -11.00
CA LEU A 108 -0.52 19.50 -11.33
C LEU A 108 0.80 19.12 -10.66
N ASP A 109 0.75 18.17 -9.74
CA ASP A 109 1.93 17.45 -9.24
C ASP A 109 2.05 16.15 -10.05
N SER A 110 3.09 16.07 -10.88
CA SER A 110 3.27 14.96 -11.83
C SER A 110 3.41 13.61 -11.14
N ASP A 111 4.04 13.57 -9.96
CA ASP A 111 4.25 12.33 -9.22
C ASP A 111 2.93 11.82 -8.62
N TRP A 112 2.13 12.73 -8.04
CA TRP A 112 0.81 12.38 -7.53
C TRP A 112 -0.22 12.08 -8.62
N ALA A 113 -0.13 12.75 -9.78
CA ALA A 113 -0.98 12.44 -10.92
C ALA A 113 -0.68 11.05 -11.50
N LEU A 114 0.60 10.70 -11.59
CA LEU A 114 1.05 9.37 -12.01
C LEU A 114 0.62 8.28 -11.00
N GLU A 115 0.78 8.57 -9.71
CA GLU A 115 0.31 7.69 -8.62
C GLU A 115 -1.18 7.40 -8.75
N THR A 116 -1.98 8.45 -8.94
CA THR A 116 -3.43 8.31 -9.12
C THR A 116 -3.78 7.42 -10.31
N THR A 117 -3.05 7.57 -11.43
CA THR A 117 -3.25 6.75 -12.63
C THR A 117 -2.96 5.28 -12.35
N LEU A 118 -1.80 4.97 -11.76
CA LEU A 118 -1.42 3.60 -11.42
C LEU A 118 -2.45 2.94 -10.48
N ASP A 119 -2.82 3.64 -9.41
CA ASP A 119 -3.76 3.14 -8.40
C ASP A 119 -5.11 2.78 -9.01
N VAL A 120 -5.69 3.71 -9.79
CA VAL A 120 -7.04 3.55 -10.35
C VAL A 120 -7.07 2.47 -11.43
N GLU A 121 -6.11 2.48 -12.36
CA GLU A 121 -6.05 1.49 -13.44
C GLU A 121 -5.86 0.08 -12.89
N TRP A 122 -4.98 -0.10 -11.92
CA TRP A 122 -4.65 -1.43 -11.44
C TRP A 122 -5.59 -1.96 -10.36
N ALA A 123 -6.21 -1.11 -9.56
CA ALA A 123 -7.34 -1.55 -8.73
C ALA A 123 -8.47 -2.09 -9.61
N HIS A 124 -8.80 -1.36 -10.72
CA HIS A 124 -9.78 -1.81 -11.69
C HIS A 124 -9.35 -3.08 -12.43
N ALA A 125 -8.12 -3.16 -12.90
CA ALA A 125 -7.61 -4.31 -13.66
C ALA A 125 -7.67 -5.63 -12.87
N LEU A 126 -7.46 -5.57 -11.56
CA LEU A 126 -7.42 -6.74 -10.69
C LEU A 126 -8.77 -7.04 -10.00
N ALA A 127 -9.63 -6.03 -9.85
CA ALA A 127 -10.99 -6.16 -9.32
C ALA A 127 -12.01 -5.43 -10.23
N PRO A 128 -12.25 -5.93 -11.46
CA PRO A 128 -12.90 -5.16 -12.53
C PRO A 128 -14.40 -4.87 -12.31
N GLU A 129 -15.03 -5.51 -11.33
CA GLU A 129 -16.43 -5.27 -10.96
C GLU A 129 -16.56 -4.62 -9.56
N ALA A 130 -15.45 -4.20 -8.95
CA ALA A 130 -15.50 -3.36 -7.74
C ALA A 130 -15.96 -1.94 -8.08
N ASP A 131 -16.62 -1.29 -7.12
CA ASP A 131 -16.83 0.14 -7.15
C ASP A 131 -15.54 0.83 -6.69
N LEU A 132 -15.03 1.75 -7.50
CA LEU A 132 -13.84 2.52 -7.16
C LEU A 132 -14.25 3.88 -6.57
N LEU A 133 -13.67 4.21 -5.42
CA LEU A 133 -13.84 5.49 -4.74
C LEU A 133 -12.49 6.22 -4.67
N LEU A 134 -12.25 7.13 -5.60
CA LEU A 134 -11.05 7.96 -5.59
C LEU A 134 -11.27 9.18 -4.68
N VAL A 135 -10.43 9.33 -3.66
CA VAL A 135 -10.54 10.46 -2.72
C VAL A 135 -9.26 11.29 -2.74
N TYR A 136 -9.41 12.52 -3.21
CA TYR A 136 -8.34 13.51 -3.20
C TYR A 136 -8.29 14.25 -1.86
N ALA A 137 -7.17 14.14 -1.15
CA ALA A 137 -6.86 14.91 0.04
C ALA A 137 -6.51 16.37 -0.29
N ALA A 138 -6.67 17.27 0.67
CA ALA A 138 -6.37 18.70 0.51
C ALA A 138 -4.88 18.99 0.22
N SER A 139 -3.98 18.13 0.68
CA SER A 139 -2.55 18.24 0.41
C SER A 139 -1.83 16.91 0.68
N ASP A 140 -0.53 16.88 0.41
CA ASP A 140 0.38 15.78 0.69
C ASP A 140 0.80 15.65 2.17
N ARG A 141 0.19 16.41 3.07
CA ARG A 141 0.40 16.25 4.50
C ARG A 141 -0.27 14.99 4.99
N ILE A 142 0.44 14.23 5.84
CA ILE A 142 -0.08 12.96 6.37
C ILE A 142 -1.46 13.12 7.03
N GLY A 143 -1.69 14.23 7.74
CA GLY A 143 -2.99 14.51 8.37
C GLY A 143 -4.13 14.68 7.37
N ASP A 144 -3.89 15.33 6.24
CA ASP A 144 -4.90 15.55 5.19
C ASP A 144 -5.20 14.24 4.45
N LEU A 145 -4.18 13.43 4.17
CA LEU A 145 -4.34 12.10 3.59
C LEU A 145 -5.10 11.15 4.53
N MET A 146 -4.84 11.21 5.83
CA MET A 146 -5.58 10.45 6.84
C MET A 146 -7.04 10.92 6.98
N GLN A 147 -7.33 12.22 6.80
CA GLN A 147 -8.71 12.70 6.73
C GLN A 147 -9.44 12.17 5.47
N ALA A 148 -8.74 12.06 4.35
CA ALA A 148 -9.31 11.44 3.15
C ALA A 148 -9.59 9.94 3.36
N ALA A 149 -8.74 9.22 4.08
CA ALA A 149 -8.98 7.84 4.47
C ALA A 149 -10.19 7.71 5.43
N ASP A 150 -10.33 8.63 6.39
CA ASP A 150 -11.49 8.70 7.30
C ASP A 150 -12.79 8.93 6.52
N LEU A 151 -12.79 9.86 5.56
CA LEU A 151 -13.94 10.09 4.68
C LEU A 151 -14.30 8.84 3.88
N ALA A 152 -13.31 8.17 3.28
CA ALA A 152 -13.53 6.96 2.49
C ALA A 152 -14.16 5.83 3.32
N ALA A 153 -13.63 5.60 4.51
CA ALA A 153 -14.17 4.61 5.46
C ALA A 153 -15.58 4.97 5.92
N GLY A 154 -15.84 6.26 6.20
CA GLY A 154 -17.17 6.78 6.57
C GLY A 154 -18.19 6.67 5.43
N LEU A 155 -17.77 6.66 4.17
CA LEU A 155 -18.60 6.40 2.99
C LEU A 155 -18.83 4.90 2.74
N GLY A 156 -18.28 4.03 3.56
CA GLY A 156 -18.51 2.59 3.50
C GLY A 156 -17.54 1.84 2.60
N ALA A 157 -16.33 2.36 2.36
CA ALA A 157 -15.32 1.61 1.63
C ALA A 157 -14.96 0.31 2.37
N ASP A 158 -14.98 -0.80 1.63
CA ASP A 158 -14.63 -2.13 2.15
C ASP A 158 -13.12 -2.28 2.31
N VAL A 159 -12.36 -1.75 1.36
CA VAL A 159 -10.92 -1.76 1.34
C VAL A 159 -10.39 -0.39 0.97
N ILE A 160 -9.37 0.09 1.67
CA ILE A 160 -8.73 1.38 1.41
C ILE A 160 -7.25 1.15 1.08
N SER A 161 -6.83 1.59 -0.10
CA SER A 161 -5.45 1.58 -0.57
C SER A 161 -4.78 2.93 -0.32
N MET A 162 -3.58 2.90 0.24
CA MET A 162 -2.76 4.04 0.59
C MET A 162 -1.35 3.85 0.01
N SER A 163 -1.18 4.23 -1.25
CA SER A 163 0.06 4.06 -2.01
C SER A 163 1.08 5.18 -1.72
N TRP A 164 1.17 5.57 -0.46
CA TRP A 164 2.02 6.66 0.00
C TRP A 164 2.47 6.44 1.44
N GLY A 165 3.51 7.17 1.84
CA GLY A 165 3.98 7.14 3.22
C GLY A 165 4.83 8.33 3.61
N GLU A 166 4.91 8.53 4.91
CA GLU A 166 5.84 9.42 5.58
C GLU A 166 6.80 8.59 6.43
N GLN A 167 8.09 8.91 6.43
CA GLN A 167 9.05 8.27 7.32
C GLN A 167 8.57 8.38 8.77
N GLU A 168 8.72 7.31 9.54
CA GLU A 168 8.23 7.25 10.92
C GLU A 168 8.75 8.38 11.80
N ARG A 169 7.89 8.86 12.69
CA ARG A 169 8.21 9.85 13.72
C ARG A 169 7.29 9.71 14.94
N PRO A 170 7.67 10.28 16.09
CA PRO A 170 6.82 10.30 17.27
C PRO A 170 5.45 10.93 17.00
N GLY A 171 4.41 10.42 17.64
CA GLY A 171 3.04 10.97 17.60
C GLY A 171 2.19 10.48 16.41
N GLN A 172 2.73 9.67 15.50
CA GLN A 172 1.94 9.09 14.41
C GLN A 172 0.90 8.06 14.89
N SER A 173 1.09 7.47 16.07
CA SER A 173 0.10 6.60 16.71
C SER A 173 -1.27 7.25 16.93
N ASP A 174 -1.34 8.57 17.04
CA ASP A 174 -2.59 9.31 17.20
C ASP A 174 -3.44 9.24 15.91
N LEU A 175 -2.79 9.09 14.75
CA LEU A 175 -3.44 8.96 13.45
C LEU A 175 -4.10 7.57 13.26
N GLU A 176 -3.69 6.55 14.02
CA GLU A 176 -4.34 5.22 13.99
C GLU A 176 -5.81 5.25 14.42
N ARG A 177 -6.29 6.38 14.97
CA ARG A 177 -7.70 6.56 15.30
C ARG A 177 -8.61 6.22 14.11
N VAL A 178 -8.22 6.58 12.89
CA VAL A 178 -8.98 6.28 11.67
C VAL A 178 -9.17 4.77 11.53
N PHE A 179 -8.10 4.00 11.64
CA PHE A 179 -8.16 2.55 11.51
C PHE A 179 -8.99 1.87 12.61
N ARG A 180 -8.95 2.41 13.84
CA ARG A 180 -9.73 1.88 14.97
C ARG A 180 -11.21 2.18 14.90
N LEU A 181 -11.61 3.29 14.25
CA LEU A 181 -13.01 3.67 14.10
C LEU A 181 -13.75 2.76 13.11
N TYR A 182 -13.05 2.17 12.16
CA TYR A 182 -13.64 1.36 11.10
C TYR A 182 -13.03 -0.07 11.07
N PRO A 183 -13.30 -0.88 12.11
CA PRO A 183 -12.67 -2.20 12.26
C PRO A 183 -13.10 -3.22 11.19
N SER A 184 -14.17 -2.94 10.46
CA SER A 184 -14.63 -3.77 9.34
C SER A 184 -14.00 -3.38 8.01
N THR A 185 -13.38 -2.20 7.88
CA THR A 185 -12.67 -1.77 6.69
C THR A 185 -11.25 -2.33 6.71
N ALA A 186 -10.80 -2.88 5.59
CA ALA A 186 -9.43 -3.31 5.44
C ALA A 186 -8.56 -2.14 4.92
N PHE A 187 -7.44 -1.87 5.57
CA PHE A 187 -6.50 -0.83 5.17
C PHE A 187 -5.23 -1.48 4.64
N VAL A 188 -4.78 -1.03 3.47
CA VAL A 188 -3.53 -1.48 2.83
C VAL A 188 -2.63 -0.27 2.65
N GLY A 189 -1.37 -0.40 3.04
CA GLY A 189 -0.36 0.66 2.88
C GLY A 189 0.88 0.12 2.18
N SER A 190 1.42 0.90 1.25
CA SER A 190 2.71 0.61 0.62
C SER A 190 3.84 0.62 1.64
N ALA A 191 4.71 -0.39 1.63
CA ALA A 191 5.86 -0.46 2.54
C ALA A 191 6.94 0.59 2.24
N GLY A 192 6.92 1.16 1.03
CA GLY A 192 7.85 2.19 0.56
C GLY A 192 8.87 1.66 -0.42
N ASP A 193 9.55 2.61 -1.10
CA ASP A 193 10.54 2.36 -2.15
C ASP A 193 11.94 2.83 -1.75
N GLN A 194 12.20 2.94 -0.47
CA GLN A 194 13.52 3.21 0.06
C GLN A 194 13.99 2.00 0.85
N SER A 195 14.91 1.29 0.28
CA SER A 195 15.46 0.07 0.84
C SER A 195 15.63 0.12 2.36
N ALA A 196 14.98 -0.81 3.06
CA ALA A 196 15.09 -0.99 4.51
C ALA A 196 14.68 0.25 5.35
N VAL A 197 13.74 1.06 4.85
CA VAL A 197 13.17 2.19 5.61
C VAL A 197 11.68 1.95 5.82
N PRO A 198 11.21 1.87 7.08
CA PRO A 198 9.79 1.75 7.39
C PRO A 198 9.06 3.09 7.26
N PHE A 199 7.82 3.05 6.74
CA PHE A 199 6.96 4.20 6.50
C PHE A 199 5.59 4.05 7.18
N PHE A 200 5.09 5.14 7.79
CA PHE A 200 3.69 5.22 8.19
C PHE A 200 2.83 5.66 6.97
N PRO A 201 1.65 5.07 6.71
CA PRO A 201 0.82 4.27 7.62
C PRO A 201 1.11 2.75 7.62
N SER A 202 1.96 2.26 6.75
CA SER A 202 2.29 0.83 6.58
C SER A 202 2.82 0.19 7.88
N THR A 203 3.50 0.96 8.74
CA THR A 203 4.00 0.48 10.03
C THR A 203 2.94 0.35 11.12
N SER A 204 1.72 0.87 10.94
CA SER A 204 0.62 0.58 11.86
C SER A 204 0.27 -0.91 11.86
N GLY A 205 0.09 -1.50 13.02
CA GLY A 205 -0.38 -2.89 13.15
C GLY A 205 -1.81 -3.13 12.69
N LEU A 206 -2.55 -2.07 12.34
CA LEU A 206 -3.92 -2.10 11.83
C LEU A 206 -3.99 -2.01 10.30
N VAL A 207 -2.86 -1.84 9.64
CA VAL A 207 -2.72 -1.71 8.19
C VAL A 207 -1.97 -2.92 7.65
N LEU A 208 -2.42 -3.48 6.54
CA LEU A 208 -1.67 -4.50 5.79
C LEU A 208 -0.53 -3.80 5.05
N SER A 209 0.68 -4.10 5.42
CA SER A 209 1.89 -3.57 4.80
C SER A 209 2.25 -4.37 3.55
N ALA A 210 2.18 -3.73 2.38
CA ALA A 210 2.48 -4.34 1.08
C ALA A 210 3.89 -3.94 0.60
N GLY A 211 4.80 -4.90 0.58
CA GLY A 211 6.17 -4.78 0.12
C GLY A 211 6.34 -5.10 -1.37
N GLY A 212 7.59 -5.06 -1.84
CA GLY A 212 7.92 -5.18 -3.24
C GLY A 212 8.81 -6.38 -3.59
N THR A 213 8.51 -6.99 -4.74
CA THR A 213 9.33 -8.02 -5.37
C THR A 213 9.69 -7.66 -6.80
N SER A 214 10.74 -8.28 -7.34
CA SER A 214 11.08 -8.29 -8.76
C SER A 214 10.57 -9.59 -9.36
N LEU A 215 9.47 -9.51 -10.12
CA LEU A 215 8.84 -10.65 -10.81
C LEU A 215 9.31 -10.72 -12.25
N VAL A 216 9.84 -11.85 -12.68
CA VAL A 216 10.21 -12.10 -14.07
C VAL A 216 9.25 -13.10 -14.68
N LEU A 217 8.57 -12.69 -15.75
CA LEU A 217 7.70 -13.55 -16.56
C LEU A 217 8.36 -13.87 -17.89
N SER A 218 8.01 -15.03 -18.47
CA SER A 218 8.35 -15.37 -19.85
C SER A 218 7.52 -14.54 -20.83
N ASP A 219 7.86 -14.60 -22.10
CA ASP A 219 7.08 -13.98 -23.19
C ASP A 219 5.63 -14.51 -23.24
N THR A 220 5.41 -15.73 -22.74
CA THR A 220 4.07 -16.34 -22.63
C THR A 220 3.33 -16.00 -21.32
N GLY A 221 3.95 -15.19 -20.43
CA GLY A 221 3.39 -14.78 -19.16
C GLY A 221 3.52 -15.80 -18.02
N GLU A 222 4.35 -16.84 -18.20
CA GLU A 222 4.65 -17.80 -17.13
C GLU A 222 5.67 -17.23 -16.15
N ARG A 223 5.50 -17.48 -14.86
CA ARG A 223 6.43 -17.08 -13.81
C ARG A 223 7.75 -17.83 -13.98
N ILE A 224 8.84 -17.10 -14.28
CA ILE A 224 10.19 -17.61 -14.34
C ILE A 224 10.84 -17.55 -12.95
N SER A 225 10.79 -16.36 -12.33
CA SER A 225 11.36 -16.13 -10.99
C SER A 225 10.68 -14.95 -10.31
N GLU A 226 10.76 -14.94 -8.99
CA GLU A 226 10.40 -13.78 -8.18
C GLU A 226 11.37 -13.69 -7.00
N ILE A 227 11.98 -12.52 -6.82
CA ILE A 227 12.96 -12.25 -5.77
C ILE A 227 12.59 -10.97 -5.03
N ALA A 228 13.17 -10.75 -3.84
CA ALA A 228 12.98 -9.48 -3.14
C ALA A 228 13.49 -8.31 -3.99
N TRP A 229 12.71 -7.23 -4.07
CA TRP A 229 13.12 -6.02 -4.77
C TRP A 229 14.11 -5.22 -3.92
N TYR A 230 15.28 -4.89 -4.49
CA TYR A 230 16.34 -4.17 -3.77
C TYR A 230 15.90 -2.83 -3.19
N SER A 231 15.04 -2.08 -3.88
CA SER A 231 14.50 -0.81 -3.40
C SER A 231 13.32 -0.95 -2.43
N GLY A 232 12.81 -2.17 -2.21
CA GLY A 232 11.67 -2.41 -1.32
C GLY A 232 11.89 -1.83 0.08
N GLY A 233 10.90 -1.07 0.56
CA GLY A 233 10.86 -0.53 1.92
C GLY A 233 10.51 -1.60 2.94
N GLY A 234 10.59 -1.24 4.19
CA GLY A 234 10.28 -2.13 5.30
C GLY A 234 11.37 -2.12 6.36
N GLY A 235 11.22 -3.02 7.33
CA GLY A 235 12.09 -3.11 8.49
C GLY A 235 11.30 -3.06 9.80
N PRO A 236 11.99 -3.15 10.95
CA PRO A 236 11.37 -2.95 12.24
C PRO A 236 10.94 -1.48 12.42
N SER A 237 9.71 -1.27 12.85
CA SER A 237 9.24 0.05 13.27
C SER A 237 10.06 0.59 14.44
N GLN A 238 10.21 1.91 14.52
CA GLN A 238 10.82 2.58 15.67
C GLN A 238 9.80 2.99 16.74
N PHE A 239 8.50 2.99 16.40
CA PHE A 239 7.46 3.55 17.27
C PHE A 239 6.27 2.63 17.53
N PHE A 240 6.04 1.63 16.68
CA PHE A 240 4.92 0.71 16.79
C PHE A 240 5.41 -0.64 17.31
N SER A 241 4.70 -1.17 18.31
CA SER A 241 5.00 -2.50 18.87
C SER A 241 4.58 -3.61 17.91
N ILE A 242 5.23 -4.76 18.03
CA ILE A 242 4.88 -5.99 17.31
C ILE A 242 3.39 -6.33 17.49
N THR A 243 2.76 -6.80 16.42
CA THR A 243 1.34 -7.20 16.49
C THR A 243 1.17 -8.56 17.17
N PRO A 244 -0.02 -8.85 17.74
CA PRO A 244 -0.30 -10.17 18.30
C PRO A 244 -0.14 -11.31 17.28
N ALA A 245 -0.39 -11.07 16.00
CA ALA A 245 -0.18 -12.05 14.94
C ALA A 245 1.31 -12.32 14.72
N GLN A 246 2.11 -11.28 14.66
CA GLN A 246 3.58 -11.38 14.52
C GLN A 246 4.25 -11.98 15.76
N THR A 247 3.78 -11.62 16.98
CA THR A 247 4.32 -12.19 18.23
C THR A 247 4.17 -13.72 18.28
N ARG A 248 3.11 -14.25 17.67
CA ARG A 248 2.86 -15.70 17.67
C ARG A 248 3.72 -16.45 16.65
N MET A 249 4.14 -15.80 15.57
CA MET A 249 4.91 -16.45 14.51
C MET A 249 6.39 -16.50 14.89
N GLU A 250 6.94 -17.71 14.83
CA GLU A 250 8.35 -18.00 15.17
C GLU A 250 9.33 -17.13 14.35
N GLY A 251 10.31 -16.56 15.04
CA GLY A 251 11.41 -15.82 14.44
C GLY A 251 11.14 -14.34 14.13
N ILE A 252 9.89 -13.85 14.20
CA ILE A 252 9.61 -12.44 13.92
C ILE A 252 10.06 -11.55 15.08
N GLN A 253 9.78 -11.95 16.30
CA GLN A 253 10.13 -11.15 17.48
C GLN A 253 11.63 -10.90 17.61
N GLU A 254 12.45 -11.91 17.29
CA GLU A 254 13.90 -11.82 17.30
C GLU A 254 14.43 -10.89 16.21
N GLN A 255 13.83 -10.95 15.01
CA GLN A 255 14.22 -10.10 13.88
C GLN A 255 13.86 -8.64 14.07
N THR A 256 12.82 -8.36 14.83
CA THR A 256 12.24 -7.02 14.99
C THR A 256 12.53 -6.41 16.37
N ASN A 257 13.20 -7.13 17.28
CA ASN A 257 13.38 -6.74 18.68
C ASN A 257 12.05 -6.37 19.37
N GLY A 258 10.98 -7.11 19.06
CA GLY A 258 9.66 -6.86 19.63
C GLY A 258 8.92 -5.64 19.04
N MET A 259 9.39 -5.07 17.96
CA MET A 259 8.74 -3.99 17.23
C MET A 259 7.94 -4.55 16.03
N ARG A 260 7.02 -3.75 15.53
CA ARG A 260 6.26 -4.05 14.30
C ARG A 260 7.20 -4.27 13.13
N GLY A 261 7.22 -5.45 12.55
CA GLY A 261 7.98 -5.77 11.34
C GLY A 261 7.16 -5.51 10.07
N THR A 262 7.74 -4.85 9.09
CA THR A 262 7.16 -4.64 7.76
C THR A 262 8.11 -5.12 6.68
N PRO A 263 7.59 -5.56 5.51
CA PRO A 263 6.17 -5.69 5.15
C PRO A 263 5.50 -6.93 5.78
N ASP A 264 4.14 -7.00 5.69
CA ASP A 264 3.41 -8.22 6.01
C ASP A 264 3.43 -9.21 4.85
N VAL A 265 3.24 -8.68 3.66
CA VAL A 265 3.10 -9.38 2.38
C VAL A 265 3.80 -8.59 1.29
N SER A 266 3.96 -9.19 0.11
CA SER A 266 4.55 -8.48 -1.04
C SER A 266 3.78 -8.75 -2.33
N PHE A 267 4.11 -7.96 -3.35
CA PHE A 267 3.64 -8.09 -4.72
C PHE A 267 4.73 -7.57 -5.66
N CYS A 268 4.66 -7.81 -6.98
CA CYS A 268 5.66 -7.24 -7.87
C CYS A 268 5.63 -5.71 -7.79
N ALA A 269 6.80 -5.10 -7.73
CA ALA A 269 6.97 -3.66 -7.53
C ALA A 269 8.15 -3.08 -8.32
N ASP A 270 9.07 -3.94 -8.76
CA ASP A 270 10.24 -3.50 -9.49
C ASP A 270 9.83 -2.87 -10.84
N PRO A 271 10.09 -1.57 -11.06
CA PRO A 271 9.71 -0.91 -12.31
C PRO A 271 10.42 -1.47 -13.54
N ASP A 272 11.59 -2.10 -13.39
CA ASP A 272 12.27 -2.77 -14.52
C ASP A 272 11.45 -3.95 -15.05
N TYR A 273 10.64 -4.56 -14.20
CA TYR A 273 9.66 -5.61 -14.49
C TYR A 273 8.23 -5.11 -14.22
N GLY A 274 8.01 -3.82 -14.45
CA GLY A 274 6.80 -3.12 -14.06
C GLY A 274 5.60 -3.43 -14.94
N VAL A 275 4.49 -2.82 -14.58
CA VAL A 275 3.19 -2.98 -15.20
C VAL A 275 2.88 -1.85 -16.19
N ALA A 276 2.03 -2.14 -17.17
CA ALA A 276 1.58 -1.14 -18.13
C ALA A 276 0.69 -0.09 -17.44
N ILE A 277 0.87 1.18 -17.82
CA ILE A 277 -0.01 2.30 -17.45
C ILE A 277 -0.30 3.16 -18.67
N TYR A 278 -1.43 3.85 -18.65
CA TYR A 278 -1.76 4.87 -19.64
C TYR A 278 -2.01 6.22 -18.97
N HIS A 279 -1.17 7.20 -19.25
CA HIS A 279 -1.21 8.51 -18.62
C HIS A 279 -1.16 9.61 -19.68
N SER A 280 -2.29 10.29 -19.91
CA SER A 280 -2.41 11.27 -21.01
C SER A 280 -1.87 12.66 -20.67
N ILE A 281 -1.44 12.90 -19.43
CA ILE A 281 -0.82 14.15 -19.02
C ILE A 281 0.68 14.08 -19.27
N GLU A 282 1.24 15.15 -19.81
CA GLU A 282 2.68 15.20 -20.08
C GLU A 282 3.52 15.12 -18.81
N ILE A 283 4.42 14.14 -18.77
CA ILE A 283 5.51 14.04 -17.82
C ILE A 283 6.82 14.15 -18.59
N SER A 284 7.60 15.17 -18.29
CA SER A 284 8.89 15.45 -18.99
C SER A 284 8.75 15.50 -20.52
N GLY A 285 7.64 16.07 -21.00
CA GLY A 285 7.35 16.27 -22.42
C GLY A 285 6.90 15.01 -23.16
N SER A 286 6.32 14.04 -22.49
CA SER A 286 5.71 12.85 -23.08
C SER A 286 4.49 12.38 -22.32
N ALA A 287 3.53 11.76 -23.04
CA ALA A 287 2.28 11.24 -22.50
C ALA A 287 1.94 9.92 -23.22
N GLY A 288 1.01 9.16 -22.71
CA GLY A 288 0.54 7.90 -23.28
C GLY A 288 0.92 6.67 -22.46
N TRP A 289 1.33 5.60 -23.14
CA TRP A 289 1.71 4.34 -22.50
C TRP A 289 3.07 4.42 -21.85
N GLY A 290 3.19 3.81 -20.68
CA GLY A 290 4.44 3.64 -19.95
C GLY A 290 4.48 2.33 -19.19
N LYS A 291 5.63 2.09 -18.57
CA LYS A 291 5.85 0.99 -17.63
C LYS A 291 6.18 1.57 -16.27
N ALA A 292 5.42 1.22 -15.26
CA ALA A 292 5.57 1.72 -13.91
C ALA A 292 5.64 0.59 -12.89
N GLY A 293 6.13 0.90 -11.71
CA GLY A 293 6.22 0.01 -10.55
C GLY A 293 6.26 0.82 -9.27
N GLY A 294 6.88 0.27 -8.25
CA GLY A 294 6.90 0.75 -6.88
C GLY A 294 5.97 -0.07 -5.99
N THR A 295 6.13 0.05 -4.70
CA THR A 295 5.18 -0.54 -3.74
C THR A 295 3.79 0.09 -3.85
N SER A 296 3.67 1.19 -4.59
CA SER A 296 2.41 1.78 -5.05
C SER A 296 1.58 0.84 -5.92
N PHE A 297 2.20 -0.05 -6.67
CA PHE A 297 1.45 -1.11 -7.36
C PHE A 297 1.02 -2.23 -6.40
N ALA A 298 1.85 -2.56 -5.42
CA ALA A 298 1.54 -3.62 -4.47
C ALA A 298 0.30 -3.31 -3.61
N ALA A 299 0.07 -2.05 -3.23
CA ALA A 299 -1.05 -1.67 -2.38
C ALA A 299 -2.41 -1.86 -3.07
N PRO A 300 -2.72 -1.30 -4.26
CA PRO A 300 -3.99 -1.55 -4.95
C PRO A 300 -4.14 -3.01 -5.40
N ALA A 301 -3.03 -3.72 -5.70
CA ALA A 301 -3.09 -5.14 -6.00
C ALA A 301 -3.56 -5.96 -4.79
N TRP A 302 -3.01 -5.71 -3.60
CA TRP A 302 -3.50 -6.34 -2.38
C TRP A 302 -4.90 -5.87 -2.00
N ALA A 303 -5.28 -4.61 -2.27
CA ALA A 303 -6.66 -4.17 -2.09
C ALA A 303 -7.64 -4.99 -2.95
N ALA A 304 -7.28 -5.29 -4.20
CA ALA A 304 -8.06 -6.17 -5.07
C ALA A 304 -8.13 -7.62 -4.55
N VAL A 305 -7.02 -8.17 -4.02
CA VAL A 305 -7.02 -9.50 -3.38
C VAL A 305 -7.99 -9.54 -2.20
N LEU A 306 -7.95 -8.52 -1.32
CA LEU A 306 -8.83 -8.40 -0.15
C LEU A 306 -10.30 -8.20 -0.55
N ALA A 307 -10.57 -7.41 -1.59
CA ALA A 307 -11.92 -7.26 -2.14
C ALA A 307 -12.47 -8.60 -2.65
N GLY A 308 -11.65 -9.42 -3.31
CA GLY A 308 -12.03 -10.77 -3.75
C GLY A 308 -12.30 -11.73 -2.59
N ILE A 309 -11.60 -11.62 -1.46
CA ILE A 309 -11.90 -12.37 -0.22
C ILE A 309 -13.29 -11.97 0.31
N ARG A 310 -13.54 -10.65 0.42
CA ARG A 310 -14.81 -10.09 0.92
C ARG A 310 -15.99 -10.40 0.00
N GLN A 311 -15.80 -10.34 -1.31
CA GLN A 311 -16.79 -10.78 -2.31
C GLN A 311 -17.32 -12.19 -2.03
N ARG A 312 -16.49 -13.06 -1.45
CA ARG A 312 -16.82 -14.45 -1.07
C ARG A 312 -17.30 -14.59 0.38
N GLY A 313 -17.56 -13.47 1.09
CA GLY A 313 -17.98 -13.44 2.48
C GLY A 313 -16.85 -13.70 3.49
N GLY A 314 -15.60 -13.67 3.06
CA GLY A 314 -14.43 -13.86 3.92
C GLY A 314 -14.04 -12.60 4.69
N THR A 315 -13.23 -12.78 5.73
CA THR A 315 -12.64 -11.67 6.50
C THR A 315 -11.23 -11.36 5.99
N ALA A 316 -11.02 -10.11 5.62
CA ALA A 316 -9.81 -9.64 4.94
C ALA A 316 -8.99 -8.70 5.84
N LEU A 317 -8.45 -9.21 6.95
CA LEU A 317 -7.61 -8.46 7.89
C LEU A 317 -6.20 -9.05 7.96
N PRO A 318 -5.17 -8.27 8.31
CA PRO A 318 -3.78 -8.75 8.33
C PRO A 318 -3.57 -10.03 9.15
N GLN A 319 -4.19 -10.15 10.33
CA GLN A 319 -4.05 -11.34 11.18
C GLN A 319 -4.55 -12.64 10.54
N ASN A 320 -5.51 -12.55 9.61
CA ASN A 320 -6.02 -13.73 8.92
C ASN A 320 -4.97 -14.31 7.96
N LEU A 321 -4.16 -13.45 7.32
CA LEU A 321 -3.08 -13.86 6.45
C LEU A 321 -1.96 -14.56 7.23
N TYR A 322 -1.58 -14.03 8.40
CA TYR A 322 -0.63 -14.68 9.30
C TYR A 322 -1.15 -16.06 9.76
N GLN A 323 -2.44 -16.17 10.03
CA GLN A 323 -3.07 -17.42 10.41
C GLN A 323 -3.02 -18.47 9.29
N LEU A 324 -3.28 -18.06 8.05
CA LEU A 324 -3.12 -18.91 6.87
C LEU A 324 -1.69 -19.39 6.67
N ALA A 325 -0.72 -18.51 6.88
CA ALA A 325 0.70 -18.85 6.73
C ALA A 325 1.19 -19.89 7.75
N GLY A 326 0.38 -20.21 8.76
CA GLY A 326 0.67 -21.20 9.79
C GLY A 326 0.45 -20.73 11.21
N GLY A 327 0.26 -19.42 11.42
CA GLY A 327 -0.04 -18.80 12.71
C GLY A 327 1.14 -18.78 13.68
N ILE A 328 1.66 -19.94 14.06
CA ILE A 328 2.82 -20.08 14.97
C ILE A 328 4.10 -20.36 14.17
N ARG A 329 4.01 -21.29 13.24
CA ARG A 329 5.13 -21.71 12.41
C ARG A 329 4.74 -21.63 10.95
N TYR A 330 5.60 -21.01 10.15
CA TYR A 330 5.39 -20.91 8.71
C TYR A 330 5.25 -22.31 8.07
N LEU A 331 4.18 -22.52 7.30
CA LEU A 331 3.89 -23.81 6.69
C LEU A 331 4.89 -24.15 5.58
N GLU A 332 5.26 -25.43 5.48
CA GLU A 332 6.16 -25.94 4.47
C GLU A 332 5.66 -27.28 3.92
N PRO A 333 5.37 -27.39 2.61
CA PRO A 333 5.35 -26.28 1.62
C PRO A 333 4.28 -25.26 1.92
N GLN A 334 4.51 -23.98 1.53
CA GLN A 334 3.55 -22.91 1.71
C GLN A 334 2.44 -22.96 0.64
N PRO A 335 1.17 -23.22 1.03
CA PRO A 335 0.11 -23.34 0.05
C PRO A 335 -0.49 -22.01 -0.40
N TYR A 336 -0.34 -20.93 0.40
CA TYR A 336 -1.05 -19.67 0.21
C TYR A 336 -0.18 -18.55 -0.35
N PHE A 337 1.13 -18.66 -0.17
CA PHE A 337 2.07 -17.66 -0.62
C PHE A 337 3.18 -18.30 -1.47
N TYR A 338 3.73 -17.54 -2.38
CA TYR A 338 5.04 -17.81 -2.93
C TYR A 338 6.07 -17.30 -1.93
N ASP A 339 6.78 -18.20 -1.27
CA ASP A 339 7.83 -17.87 -0.32
C ASP A 339 9.05 -17.32 -1.08
N ILE A 340 9.37 -16.07 -0.86
CA ILE A 340 10.43 -15.37 -1.57
C ILE A 340 11.75 -15.53 -0.79
N ILE A 341 12.62 -16.40 -1.27
CA ILE A 341 13.82 -16.83 -0.54
C ILE A 341 15.13 -16.29 -1.13
N GLN A 342 15.05 -15.43 -2.15
CA GLN A 342 16.18 -14.84 -2.86
C GLN A 342 16.01 -13.34 -2.98
N GLY A 343 17.15 -12.64 -3.13
CA GLY A 343 17.19 -11.18 -3.20
C GLY A 343 17.36 -10.54 -1.83
N GLU A 344 17.44 -9.22 -1.85
CA GLU A 344 17.69 -8.41 -0.65
C GLU A 344 17.09 -7.02 -0.78
N SER A 345 16.84 -6.36 0.33
CA SER A 345 16.55 -4.93 0.41
C SER A 345 17.60 -4.27 1.28
N ARG A 346 18.74 -3.93 0.69
CA ARG A 346 19.90 -3.24 1.28
C ARG A 346 20.43 -3.82 2.61
N LEU A 347 19.62 -3.86 3.68
CA LEU A 347 20.01 -4.31 5.02
C LEU A 347 19.50 -5.71 5.34
N TYR A 348 18.49 -6.16 4.63
CA TYR A 348 17.79 -7.41 4.90
C TYR A 348 17.90 -8.33 3.69
N GLN A 349 18.01 -9.62 3.96
CA GLN A 349 18.01 -10.66 2.93
C GLN A 349 16.70 -11.44 2.99
N ALA A 350 16.14 -11.73 1.82
CA ALA A 350 15.03 -12.66 1.71
C ALA A 350 15.47 -14.05 2.13
N ARG A 351 14.61 -14.75 2.84
CA ARG A 351 14.89 -16.07 3.39
C ARG A 351 13.60 -16.87 3.53
N LYS A 352 13.75 -18.14 3.76
CA LYS A 352 12.63 -19.05 3.97
C LYS A 352 11.77 -18.61 5.15
N GLY A 353 10.46 -18.58 4.93
CA GLY A 353 9.49 -18.10 5.90
C GLY A 353 9.35 -16.57 5.87
N TRP A 354 8.85 -16.01 6.96
CA TRP A 354 8.70 -14.56 7.06
C TRP A 354 10.06 -13.85 7.18
N ASP A 355 10.22 -12.75 6.43
CA ASP A 355 11.40 -11.90 6.47
C ASP A 355 11.07 -10.40 6.30
N LEU A 356 12.05 -9.54 6.56
CA LEU A 356 11.91 -8.08 6.51
C LEU A 356 11.97 -7.49 5.07
N CYS A 357 12.14 -8.31 4.04
CA CYS A 357 12.09 -7.89 2.64
C CYS A 357 10.70 -8.05 2.04
N THR A 358 10.06 -9.20 2.32
CA THR A 358 8.88 -9.66 1.59
C THR A 358 7.73 -10.14 2.48
N GLY A 359 7.91 -10.12 3.81
CA GLY A 359 6.90 -10.58 4.75
C GLY A 359 6.59 -12.07 4.57
N LEU A 360 5.31 -12.40 4.45
CA LEU A 360 4.82 -13.76 4.17
C LEU A 360 5.07 -14.20 2.71
N GLY A 361 5.58 -13.31 1.86
CA GLY A 361 5.75 -13.53 0.43
C GLY A 361 4.62 -12.96 -0.43
N SER A 362 4.58 -13.32 -1.71
CA SER A 362 3.57 -12.86 -2.66
C SER A 362 2.40 -13.85 -2.76
N PRO A 363 1.17 -13.42 -3.14
CA PRO A 363 -0.03 -14.24 -2.96
C PRO A 363 -0.21 -15.34 -4.02
N LYS A 364 -0.75 -16.47 -3.60
CA LYS A 364 -1.48 -17.43 -4.44
C LYS A 364 -2.97 -17.14 -4.24
N VAL A 365 -3.51 -16.23 -5.04
CA VAL A 365 -4.79 -15.57 -4.76
C VAL A 365 -5.96 -16.55 -4.65
N SER A 366 -6.04 -17.54 -5.52
CA SER A 366 -7.10 -18.55 -5.47
C SER A 366 -7.12 -19.29 -4.13
N GLN A 367 -5.96 -19.71 -3.65
CA GLN A 367 -5.81 -20.48 -2.42
C GLN A 367 -6.16 -19.64 -1.18
N ILE A 368 -5.71 -18.38 -1.15
CA ILE A 368 -6.04 -17.44 -0.06
C ILE A 368 -7.55 -17.19 -0.01
N GLN A 369 -8.16 -16.85 -1.15
CA GLN A 369 -9.58 -16.51 -1.22
C GLN A 369 -10.49 -17.69 -0.88
N GLU A 370 -10.18 -18.89 -1.37
CA GLU A 370 -10.94 -20.09 -1.03
C GLU A 370 -10.87 -20.45 0.45
N SER A 371 -9.69 -20.33 1.04
CA SER A 371 -9.50 -20.69 2.45
C SER A 371 -10.20 -19.71 3.38
N LEU A 372 -10.09 -18.41 3.15
CA LEU A 372 -10.71 -17.38 4.00
C LEU A 372 -12.23 -17.29 3.81
N ALA A 373 -12.77 -17.64 2.64
CA ALA A 373 -14.21 -17.76 2.45
C ALA A 373 -14.83 -18.89 3.30
N ARG A 374 -14.14 -20.02 3.46
CA ARG A 374 -14.62 -21.18 4.23
C ARG A 374 -14.63 -20.96 5.75
N THR A 375 -13.73 -20.12 6.25
CA THR A 375 -13.59 -19.89 7.71
C THR A 375 -14.83 -19.24 8.32
N ASN A 376 -15.58 -18.42 7.57
CA ASN A 376 -16.80 -17.77 8.05
C ASN A 376 -18.07 -18.65 8.01
N ILE A 377 -18.03 -19.81 7.34
CA ILE A 377 -19.18 -20.72 7.27
C ILE A 377 -19.25 -21.63 8.52
N GLN A 378 -18.19 -21.68 9.33
CA GLN A 378 -18.07 -22.54 10.52
C GLN A 378 -18.21 -21.80 11.85
N GLN A 379 -18.46 -20.49 11.85
CA GLN A 379 -18.81 -19.68 13.04
C GLN A 379 -20.31 -19.32 13.03
#